data_9d51fd592bbd7378c054970cc4f275d8
#
_entry.id   9d51fd592bbd7378c054970cc4f275d8
#
_cell.length_a   1.000
_cell.length_b   1.000
_cell.length_c   1.000
_cell.angle_alpha   90.00
_cell.angle_beta   90.00
_cell.angle_gamma   90.00
#
_symmetry.space_group_name_H-M   'P 1'
#
loop_
_entity.id
_entity.type
_entity.pdbx_description
1 polymer ?
#
loop_
_entity_poly.entity_id
_entity_poly.type
_entity_poly.pdbx_seq_one_letter_code
_entity_poly.pdbx_strand_id
1 'polypeptide(L)'
;VNNKVAQDTFTPGWLRSVGQGWIVWGLESFIDEVAVKANKDPVDFRLAMLDGKGKQGGKAPESVGGATRLANTLEILKKKTANVKLGADEGIGYSVSAGQERTMPAWLATAAHVHVNKRTGKITVKKLWVVSDAGIVIHPDGAMAQLEGSLLWGLSLALFEHNEVKNGQVSKTNLHTYLPLRMNDVPEMDIELVESEEFPVGLGEPGVIGVAPAIGNAVYQAI
;
A
#
# COMPACT_ATOMS: atom_id res chain seq x y z
N VAL A 1 -16.74 9.66 -3.97
CA VAL A 1 -16.74 10.83 -4.86
C VAL A 1 -17.82 10.61 -5.89
N ASN A 2 -18.80 11.49 -5.97
CA ASN A 2 -19.87 11.43 -6.97
C ASN A 2 -19.52 12.39 -8.12
N ASN A 3 -19.12 11.83 -9.28
CA ASN A 3 -18.86 12.60 -10.48
C ASN A 3 -19.91 12.25 -11.54
N LYS A 4 -20.94 13.09 -11.66
CA LYS A 4 -22.05 12.86 -12.56
C LYS A 4 -21.63 12.76 -14.02
N VAL A 5 -20.67 13.59 -14.47
CA VAL A 5 -20.17 13.56 -15.85
C VAL A 5 -19.51 12.22 -16.16
N ALA A 6 -18.68 11.71 -15.25
CA ALA A 6 -18.06 10.40 -15.43
C ALA A 6 -19.10 9.27 -15.43
N GLN A 7 -20.12 9.36 -14.56
CA GLN A 7 -21.18 8.35 -14.49
C GLN A 7 -22.08 8.34 -15.76
N ASP A 8 -22.31 9.49 -16.36
CA ASP A 8 -23.14 9.60 -17.54
C ASP A 8 -22.41 9.18 -18.84
N THR A 9 -21.06 9.23 -18.83
CA THR A 9 -20.24 8.97 -20.04
C THR A 9 -19.45 7.67 -19.95
N PHE A 10 -19.17 7.17 -18.76
CA PHE A 10 -18.34 6.02 -18.53
C PHE A 10 -18.79 5.28 -17.26
N THR A 11 -19.13 4.01 -17.40
CA THR A 11 -19.49 3.17 -16.26
C THR A 11 -18.23 2.49 -15.69
N PRO A 12 -17.65 3.00 -14.59
CA PRO A 12 -16.48 2.38 -13.99
C PRO A 12 -16.86 1.03 -13.35
N GLY A 13 -15.97 0.05 -13.48
CA GLY A 13 -16.07 -1.20 -12.74
C GLY A 13 -15.42 -1.09 -11.35
N TRP A 14 -15.47 -2.19 -10.63
CA TRP A 14 -14.80 -2.33 -9.35
C TRP A 14 -13.35 -2.77 -9.57
N LEU A 15 -12.41 -2.05 -8.96
CA LEU A 15 -11.01 -2.43 -8.88
C LEU A 15 -10.72 -2.98 -7.49
N ARG A 16 -9.80 -3.91 -7.36
CA ARG A 16 -9.32 -4.46 -6.08
C ARG A 16 -8.95 -3.32 -5.12
N SER A 17 -9.40 -3.36 -3.88
CA SER A 17 -9.33 -2.30 -2.86
C SER A 17 -10.30 -1.13 -3.02
N VAL A 18 -11.09 -1.12 -4.06
CA VAL A 18 -12.15 -0.13 -4.32
C VAL A 18 -11.64 1.31 -4.13
N GLY A 19 -12.34 2.12 -3.31
CA GLY A 19 -11.95 3.51 -3.03
C GLY A 19 -10.70 3.69 -2.19
N GLN A 20 -10.27 2.65 -1.47
CA GLN A 20 -9.14 2.77 -0.55
C GLN A 20 -7.81 2.98 -1.28
N GLY A 21 -7.64 2.41 -2.46
CA GLY A 21 -6.40 2.53 -3.23
C GLY A 21 -5.97 3.98 -3.48
N TRP A 22 -6.90 4.85 -3.91
CA TRP A 22 -6.58 6.27 -4.16
C TRP A 22 -6.76 7.16 -2.93
N ILE A 23 -7.67 6.82 -2.00
CA ILE A 23 -7.85 7.60 -0.77
C ILE A 23 -6.60 7.48 0.10
N VAL A 24 -6.10 6.27 0.30
CA VAL A 24 -4.89 6.03 1.11
C VAL A 24 -3.65 6.59 0.44
N TRP A 25 -3.58 6.58 -0.90
CA TRP A 25 -2.53 7.29 -1.65
C TRP A 25 -2.44 8.75 -1.21
N GLY A 26 -3.54 9.49 -1.28
CA GLY A 26 -3.56 10.91 -0.89
C GLY A 26 -3.29 11.12 0.60
N LEU A 27 -3.86 10.28 1.46
CA LEU A 27 -3.70 10.38 2.91
C LEU A 27 -2.26 10.13 3.35
N GLU A 28 -1.68 9.01 2.93
CA GLU A 28 -0.35 8.58 3.37
C GLU A 28 0.77 9.46 2.79
N SER A 29 0.60 9.96 1.56
CA SER A 29 1.51 10.96 0.99
C SER A 29 1.44 12.28 1.77
N PHE A 30 0.24 12.73 2.11
CA PHE A 30 0.06 13.94 2.91
C PHE A 30 0.68 13.80 4.31
N ILE A 31 0.48 12.66 4.99
CA ILE A 31 1.07 12.40 6.31
C ILE A 31 2.60 12.42 6.23
N ASP A 32 3.17 11.85 5.19
CA ASP A 32 4.63 11.83 4.99
C ASP A 32 5.20 13.24 4.80
N GLU A 33 4.57 14.04 3.94
CA GLU A 33 4.95 15.45 3.74
C GLU A 33 4.83 16.27 5.02
N VAL A 34 3.78 16.05 5.83
CA VAL A 34 3.61 16.71 7.13
C VAL A 34 4.71 16.31 8.11
N ALA A 35 5.07 15.02 8.16
CA ALA A 35 6.16 14.53 9.01
C ALA A 35 7.50 15.19 8.64
N VAL A 36 7.84 15.23 7.36
CA VAL A 36 9.05 15.89 6.85
C VAL A 36 9.03 17.39 7.20
N LYS A 37 7.92 18.07 6.96
CA LYS A 37 7.76 19.50 7.29
C LYS A 37 7.85 19.78 8.76
N ALA A 38 7.45 18.84 9.62
CA ALA A 38 7.58 18.91 11.07
C ALA A 38 8.98 18.48 11.56
N ASN A 39 9.91 18.14 10.66
CA ASN A 39 11.23 17.62 10.96
C ASN A 39 11.18 16.37 11.86
N LYS A 40 10.27 15.45 11.52
CA LYS A 40 10.05 14.17 12.19
C LYS A 40 10.31 13.03 11.25
N ASP A 41 10.81 11.91 11.80
CA ASP A 41 10.85 10.64 11.06
C ASP A 41 9.41 10.23 10.69
N PRO A 42 9.13 9.86 9.42
CA PRO A 42 7.78 9.54 8.98
C PRO A 42 7.15 8.34 9.68
N VAL A 43 7.97 7.37 10.12
CA VAL A 43 7.47 6.20 10.87
C VAL A 43 7.13 6.60 12.30
N ASP A 44 8.03 7.35 12.98
CA ASP A 44 7.80 7.83 14.34
C ASP A 44 6.63 8.81 14.41
N PHE A 45 6.45 9.62 13.38
CA PHE A 45 5.29 10.50 13.28
C PHE A 45 3.98 9.72 13.23
N ARG A 46 3.91 8.66 12.41
CA ARG A 46 2.74 7.77 12.34
C ARG A 46 2.50 7.03 13.66
N LEU A 47 3.55 6.51 14.29
CA LEU A 47 3.44 5.84 15.59
C LEU A 47 2.90 6.79 16.67
N ALA A 48 3.33 8.05 16.68
CA ALA A 48 2.81 9.06 17.60
C ALA A 48 1.33 9.39 17.38
N MET A 49 0.82 9.25 16.15
CA MET A 49 -0.61 9.38 15.84
C MET A 49 -1.43 8.15 16.25
N LEU A 50 -0.79 6.97 16.32
CA LEU A 50 -1.38 5.69 16.67
C LEU A 50 -1.16 5.35 18.14
N ASP A 51 -1.42 6.30 19.04
CA ASP A 51 -1.13 6.22 20.48
C ASP A 51 -2.05 5.25 21.29
N GLY A 52 -2.76 4.38 20.60
CA GLY A 52 -3.66 3.39 21.20
C GLY A 52 -5.03 3.94 21.62
N LYS A 53 -5.29 5.23 21.42
CA LYS A 53 -6.58 5.85 21.74
C LYS A 53 -7.61 5.82 20.61
N GLY A 54 -7.24 5.26 19.47
CA GLY A 54 -8.11 5.12 18.32
C GLY A 54 -9.33 4.23 18.59
N LYS A 55 -10.41 4.46 17.86
CA LYS A 55 -11.60 3.61 17.90
C LYS A 55 -11.28 2.24 17.29
N GLN A 56 -11.86 1.20 17.86
CA GLN A 56 -11.86 -0.12 17.24
C GLN A 56 -12.64 -0.10 15.93
N GLY A 57 -12.15 -0.81 14.93
CA GLY A 57 -12.90 -1.08 13.72
C GLY A 57 -13.83 -2.27 13.88
N GLY A 58 -14.92 -2.33 13.06
CA GLY A 58 -15.90 -3.43 13.08
C GLY A 58 -16.89 -3.36 14.22
N LYS A 59 -17.65 -4.45 14.40
CA LYS A 59 -18.62 -4.65 15.48
C LYS A 59 -18.21 -5.87 16.29
N ALA A 60 -18.50 -5.85 17.59
CA ALA A 60 -18.30 -7.04 18.42
C ALA A 60 -19.17 -8.22 17.92
N PRO A 61 -18.64 -9.45 17.84
CA PRO A 61 -17.31 -9.90 18.27
C PRO A 61 -16.19 -9.59 17.26
N GLU A 62 -16.47 -8.95 16.12
CA GLU A 62 -15.55 -8.73 15.02
C GLU A 62 -14.63 -7.51 15.21
N SER A 63 -14.78 -6.82 16.32
CA SER A 63 -13.94 -5.69 16.67
C SER A 63 -12.50 -6.11 16.88
N VAL A 64 -11.56 -5.46 16.21
CA VAL A 64 -10.20 -5.96 16.04
C VAL A 64 -9.10 -5.06 16.60
N GLY A 65 -9.45 -4.09 17.40
CA GLY A 65 -8.51 -3.36 18.23
C GLY A 65 -7.83 -2.13 17.60
N GLY A 66 -8.08 -1.79 16.36
CA GLY A 66 -7.76 -0.48 15.80
C GLY A 66 -6.29 -0.08 15.82
N ALA A 67 -6.01 1.10 16.36
CA ALA A 67 -4.69 1.74 16.31
C ALA A 67 -3.55 0.91 16.88
N THR A 68 -3.79 0.13 17.93
CA THR A 68 -2.75 -0.71 18.56
C THR A 68 -2.21 -1.78 17.60
N ARG A 69 -3.08 -2.45 16.86
CA ARG A 69 -2.69 -3.47 15.88
C ARG A 69 -1.96 -2.85 14.70
N LEU A 70 -2.42 -1.70 14.21
CA LEU A 70 -1.77 -0.97 13.14
C LEU A 70 -0.39 -0.46 13.58
N ALA A 71 -0.26 0.06 14.80
CA ALA A 71 1.01 0.47 15.37
C ALA A 71 1.99 -0.71 15.47
N ASN A 72 1.54 -1.88 15.93
CA ASN A 72 2.36 -3.08 15.99
C ASN A 72 2.90 -3.50 14.62
N THR A 73 2.07 -3.51 13.56
CA THR A 73 2.55 -3.82 12.20
C THR A 73 3.63 -2.83 11.75
N LEU A 74 3.47 -1.55 12.06
CA LEU A 74 4.44 -0.51 11.71
C LEU A 74 5.74 -0.62 12.51
N GLU A 75 5.68 -0.97 13.80
CA GLU A 75 6.88 -1.21 14.63
C GLU A 75 7.68 -2.41 14.15
N ILE A 76 7.02 -3.50 13.75
CA ILE A 76 7.67 -4.66 13.14
C ILE A 76 8.34 -4.23 11.84
N LEU A 77 7.64 -3.53 10.98
CA LEU A 77 8.17 -3.04 9.71
C LEU A 77 9.39 -2.12 9.91
N LYS A 78 9.34 -1.22 10.90
CA LYS A 78 10.48 -0.34 11.28
C LYS A 78 11.72 -1.15 11.62
N LYS A 79 11.56 -2.22 12.39
CA LYS A 79 12.68 -3.12 12.75
C LYS A 79 13.25 -3.84 11.52
N LYS A 80 12.39 -4.33 10.61
CA LYS A 80 12.81 -5.03 9.37
C LYS A 80 13.60 -4.11 8.44
N THR A 81 13.30 -2.84 8.42
CA THR A 81 13.91 -1.86 7.52
C THR A 81 15.07 -1.08 8.14
N ALA A 82 15.32 -1.21 9.44
CA ALA A 82 16.30 -0.42 10.20
C ALA A 82 17.75 -0.48 9.64
N ASN A 83 18.12 -1.59 9.00
CA ASN A 83 19.46 -1.80 8.47
C ASN A 83 19.57 -1.58 6.95
N VAL A 84 18.54 -1.05 6.31
CA VAL A 84 18.56 -0.76 4.87
C VAL A 84 19.55 0.38 4.62
N LYS A 85 20.53 0.12 3.77
CA LYS A 85 21.50 1.14 3.34
C LYS A 85 21.03 1.71 2.01
N LEU A 86 20.80 3.00 1.99
CA LEU A 86 20.39 3.73 0.80
C LEU A 86 21.64 4.20 0.03
N GLY A 87 21.66 3.94 -1.27
CA GLY A 87 22.65 4.51 -2.19
C GLY A 87 22.23 5.91 -2.66
N ALA A 88 23.03 6.45 -3.58
CA ALA A 88 22.66 7.69 -4.25
C ALA A 88 21.35 7.50 -5.05
N ASP A 89 20.47 8.50 -4.99
CA ASP A 89 19.18 8.50 -5.69
C ASP A 89 18.24 7.34 -5.26
N GLU A 90 18.44 6.82 -4.05
CA GLU A 90 17.58 5.80 -3.44
C GLU A 90 16.80 6.38 -2.27
N GLY A 91 15.60 5.86 -2.06
CA GLY A 91 14.75 6.23 -0.94
C GLY A 91 13.97 5.03 -0.42
N ILE A 92 13.57 5.13 0.84
CA ILE A 92 12.64 4.19 1.46
C ILE A 92 11.42 4.96 1.94
N GLY A 93 10.23 4.51 1.53
CA GLY A 93 8.98 5.14 1.93
C GLY A 93 8.07 4.15 2.63
N TYR A 94 7.19 4.67 3.47
CA TYR A 94 6.30 3.90 4.32
C TYR A 94 4.85 4.30 4.11
N SER A 95 3.97 3.38 4.35
CA SER A 95 2.53 3.63 4.44
C SER A 95 1.88 2.66 5.41
N VAL A 96 0.76 3.05 5.96
CA VAL A 96 -0.11 2.17 6.76
C VAL A 96 -1.51 2.16 6.17
N SER A 97 -2.21 1.05 6.36
CA SER A 97 -3.58 0.92 5.87
C SER A 97 -4.40 -0.02 6.74
N ALA A 98 -5.71 0.20 6.74
CA ALA A 98 -6.70 -0.69 7.30
C ALA A 98 -7.59 -1.16 6.15
N GLY A 99 -7.27 -2.29 5.59
CA GLY A 99 -8.05 -2.88 4.50
C GLY A 99 -9.28 -3.58 5.05
N GLN A 100 -10.45 -3.02 4.79
CA GLN A 100 -11.69 -3.59 5.29
C GLN A 100 -12.35 -4.46 4.23
N GLU A 101 -12.47 -5.74 4.55
CA GLU A 101 -13.33 -6.64 3.84
C GLU A 101 -14.62 -6.88 4.66
N ARG A 102 -15.75 -6.51 4.07
CA ARG A 102 -17.07 -6.51 4.73
C ARG A 102 -17.08 -5.59 5.96
N THR A 103 -17.06 -6.16 7.16
CA THR A 103 -17.17 -5.41 8.42
C THR A 103 -15.89 -5.36 9.24
N MET A 104 -14.84 -6.07 8.79
CA MET A 104 -13.62 -6.27 9.58
C MET A 104 -12.38 -5.84 8.79
N PRO A 105 -11.50 -5.01 9.38
CA PRO A 105 -10.26 -4.63 8.74
C PRO A 105 -9.13 -5.64 9.01
N ALA A 106 -8.26 -5.82 8.01
CA ALA A 106 -6.89 -6.25 8.20
C ALA A 106 -5.99 -5.02 8.33
N TRP A 107 -4.98 -5.08 9.17
CA TRP A 107 -4.06 -3.98 9.45
C TRP A 107 -2.74 -4.22 8.76
N LEU A 108 -2.26 -3.26 7.98
CA LEU A 108 -1.04 -3.43 7.21
C LEU A 108 -0.10 -2.23 7.35
N ALA A 109 1.18 -2.53 7.41
CA ALA A 109 2.25 -1.57 7.18
C ALA A 109 3.06 -2.03 5.97
N THR A 110 3.32 -1.12 5.04
CA THR A 110 4.03 -1.39 3.78
C THR A 110 5.23 -0.46 3.65
N ALA A 111 6.37 -0.97 3.18
CA ALA A 111 7.52 -0.16 2.81
C ALA A 111 8.00 -0.48 1.39
N ALA A 112 8.56 0.51 0.73
CA ALA A 112 9.18 0.36 -0.58
C ALA A 112 10.58 0.97 -0.58
N HIS A 113 11.57 0.24 -1.10
CA HIS A 113 12.89 0.74 -1.42
C HIS A 113 12.97 0.98 -2.92
N VAL A 114 13.21 2.21 -3.32
CA VAL A 114 13.28 2.60 -4.73
C VAL A 114 14.62 3.21 -5.09
N HIS A 115 14.96 3.13 -6.36
CA HIS A 115 16.00 3.92 -7.02
C HIS A 115 15.37 4.78 -8.10
N VAL A 116 15.71 6.05 -8.15
CA VAL A 116 15.22 7.02 -9.13
C VAL A 116 16.36 7.45 -10.04
N ASN A 117 16.27 7.10 -11.31
CA ASN A 117 17.22 7.65 -12.29
C ASN A 117 16.82 9.10 -12.62
N LYS A 118 17.46 10.07 -11.97
CA LYS A 118 17.13 11.51 -12.11
C LYS A 118 17.25 12.03 -13.54
N ARG A 119 18.06 11.40 -14.39
CA ARG A 119 18.21 11.80 -15.79
C ARG A 119 17.04 11.37 -16.68
N THR A 120 16.46 10.18 -16.41
CA THR A 120 15.39 9.60 -17.24
C THR A 120 14.03 9.64 -16.58
N GLY A 121 13.96 9.90 -15.27
CA GLY A 121 12.75 9.78 -14.46
C GLY A 121 12.33 8.33 -14.17
N LYS A 122 13.13 7.33 -14.59
CA LYS A 122 12.79 5.92 -14.35
C LYS A 122 12.87 5.59 -12.87
N ILE A 123 11.77 5.06 -12.33
CA ILE A 123 11.68 4.51 -10.98
C ILE A 123 11.88 3.00 -11.06
N THR A 124 12.74 2.46 -10.21
CA THR A 124 12.94 1.00 -10.06
C THR A 124 12.68 0.65 -8.60
N VAL A 125 11.71 -0.20 -8.34
CA VAL A 125 11.46 -0.74 -7.01
C VAL A 125 12.43 -1.91 -6.79
N LYS A 126 13.26 -1.81 -5.77
CA LYS A 126 14.26 -2.81 -5.42
C LYS A 126 13.70 -3.87 -4.47
N LYS A 127 12.93 -3.41 -3.50
CA LYS A 127 12.31 -4.29 -2.51
C LYS A 127 11.01 -3.71 -1.98
N LEU A 128 10.07 -4.58 -1.71
CA LEU A 128 8.83 -4.30 -1.00
C LEU A 128 8.80 -5.10 0.30
N TRP A 129 8.31 -4.49 1.36
CA TRP A 129 7.98 -5.15 2.61
C TRP A 129 6.50 -4.94 2.91
N VAL A 130 5.87 -5.96 3.48
CA VAL A 130 4.56 -5.82 4.10
C VAL A 130 4.50 -6.62 5.38
N VAL A 131 3.97 -6.01 6.42
CA VAL A 131 3.60 -6.66 7.67
C VAL A 131 2.09 -6.58 7.79
N SER A 132 1.42 -7.71 7.93
CA SER A 132 -0.03 -7.80 7.95
C SER A 132 -0.55 -8.49 9.21
N ASP A 133 -1.47 -7.86 9.91
CA ASP A 133 -2.25 -8.46 10.98
C ASP A 133 -3.70 -8.66 10.49
N ALA A 134 -4.01 -9.90 10.18
CA ALA A 134 -5.34 -10.34 9.73
C ALA A 134 -6.05 -11.23 10.77
N GLY A 135 -5.63 -11.18 12.04
CA GLY A 135 -6.08 -12.13 13.04
C GLY A 135 -5.52 -13.53 12.81
N ILE A 136 -6.23 -14.55 13.24
CA ILE A 136 -5.84 -15.94 13.03
C ILE A 136 -5.74 -16.24 11.54
N VAL A 137 -4.58 -16.68 11.09
CA VAL A 137 -4.36 -17.07 9.69
C VAL A 137 -4.66 -18.57 9.53
N ILE A 138 -5.79 -18.87 8.90
CA ILE A 138 -6.27 -20.24 8.74
C ILE A 138 -5.43 -21.03 7.71
N HIS A 139 -4.96 -20.36 6.66
CA HIS A 139 -4.19 -20.97 5.58
C HIS A 139 -2.98 -20.09 5.23
N PRO A 140 -1.82 -20.28 5.90
CA PRO A 140 -0.65 -19.42 5.75
C PRO A 140 -0.15 -19.30 4.31
N ASP A 141 0.00 -20.40 3.59
CA ASP A 141 0.48 -20.40 2.20
C ASP A 141 -0.45 -19.60 1.27
N GLY A 142 -1.76 -19.75 1.46
CA GLY A 142 -2.75 -18.97 0.71
C GLY A 142 -2.71 -17.48 1.06
N ALA A 143 -2.49 -17.16 2.33
CA ALA A 143 -2.35 -15.78 2.78
C ALA A 143 -1.09 -15.11 2.21
N MET A 144 0.03 -15.83 2.20
CA MET A 144 1.28 -15.38 1.59
C MET A 144 1.11 -15.11 0.09
N ALA A 145 0.58 -16.09 -0.67
CA ALA A 145 0.33 -15.94 -2.10
C ALA A 145 -0.63 -14.77 -2.40
N GLN A 146 -1.62 -14.53 -1.54
CA GLN A 146 -2.54 -13.42 -1.68
C GLN A 146 -1.87 -12.06 -1.48
N LEU A 147 -0.97 -11.95 -0.50
CA LEU A 147 -0.19 -10.74 -0.27
C LEU A 147 0.84 -10.50 -1.39
N GLU A 148 1.56 -11.53 -1.83
CA GLU A 148 2.47 -11.44 -2.99
C GLU A 148 1.75 -10.90 -4.23
N GLY A 149 0.63 -11.51 -4.61
CA GLY A 149 -0.19 -11.06 -5.73
C GLY A 149 -0.73 -9.64 -5.54
N SER A 150 -1.04 -9.24 -4.30
CA SER A 150 -1.48 -7.89 -3.97
C SER A 150 -0.38 -6.85 -4.15
N LEU A 151 0.83 -7.15 -3.66
CA LEU A 151 2.00 -6.26 -3.78
C LEU A 151 2.35 -6.04 -5.25
N LEU A 152 2.38 -7.12 -6.04
CA LEU A 152 2.68 -7.03 -7.47
C LEU A 152 1.61 -6.26 -8.24
N TRP A 153 0.35 -6.45 -7.92
CA TRP A 153 -0.70 -5.67 -8.56
C TRP A 153 -0.66 -4.20 -8.14
N GLY A 154 -0.43 -3.91 -6.86
CA GLY A 154 -0.23 -2.53 -6.39
C GLY A 154 0.93 -1.83 -7.08
N LEU A 155 2.04 -2.53 -7.28
CA LEU A 155 3.21 -2.05 -8.04
C LEU A 155 2.86 -1.82 -9.52
N SER A 156 2.12 -2.75 -10.12
CA SER A 156 1.67 -2.63 -11.51
C SER A 156 0.81 -1.39 -11.72
N LEU A 157 -0.16 -1.16 -10.83
CA LEU A 157 -1.02 0.03 -10.85
C LEU A 157 -0.23 1.32 -10.61
N ALA A 158 0.77 1.30 -9.74
CA ALA A 158 1.53 2.50 -9.39
C ALA A 158 2.46 2.98 -10.52
N LEU A 159 3.08 2.07 -11.28
CA LEU A 159 4.17 2.41 -12.21
C LEU A 159 3.95 2.01 -13.67
N PHE A 160 3.05 1.09 -13.97
CA PHE A 160 2.94 0.49 -15.30
C PHE A 160 1.57 0.67 -15.95
N GLU A 161 0.51 0.34 -15.21
CA GLU A 161 -0.84 0.36 -15.76
C GLU A 161 -1.35 1.79 -15.91
N HIS A 162 -1.48 2.22 -17.14
CA HIS A 162 -1.94 3.56 -17.47
C HIS A 162 -2.79 3.54 -18.75
N ASN A 163 -3.93 4.15 -18.69
CA ASN A 163 -4.77 4.39 -19.85
C ASN A 163 -5.35 5.82 -19.84
N GLU A 164 -5.42 6.42 -20.97
CA GLU A 164 -5.97 7.78 -21.15
C GLU A 164 -7.24 7.72 -22.00
N VAL A 165 -8.16 8.62 -21.70
CA VAL A 165 -9.32 8.88 -22.55
C VAL A 165 -9.05 10.17 -23.31
N LYS A 166 -8.93 10.07 -24.65
CA LYS A 166 -8.73 11.21 -25.55
C LYS A 166 -9.91 11.32 -26.52
N ASN A 167 -10.57 12.47 -26.54
CA ASN A 167 -11.74 12.69 -27.40
C ASN A 167 -12.83 11.63 -27.27
N GLY A 168 -13.10 11.18 -26.03
CA GLY A 168 -14.10 10.15 -25.74
C GLY A 168 -13.67 8.71 -26.07
N GLN A 169 -12.42 8.49 -26.48
CA GLN A 169 -11.91 7.17 -26.83
C GLN A 169 -10.75 6.77 -25.90
N VAL A 170 -10.73 5.50 -25.50
CA VAL A 170 -9.64 4.90 -24.73
C VAL A 170 -8.40 4.78 -25.62
N SER A 171 -7.26 5.28 -25.16
CA SER A 171 -6.03 5.33 -25.97
C SER A 171 -5.34 3.98 -26.14
N LYS A 172 -5.43 3.11 -25.15
CA LYS A 172 -4.84 1.78 -25.16
C LYS A 172 -5.94 0.73 -25.26
N THR A 173 -6.16 0.22 -26.44
CA THR A 173 -7.29 -0.64 -26.77
C THR A 173 -6.94 -2.13 -26.78
N ASN A 174 -5.67 -2.51 -26.55
CA ASN A 174 -5.24 -3.88 -26.58
C ASN A 174 -4.05 -4.14 -25.65
N LEU A 175 -3.83 -5.40 -25.28
CA LEU A 175 -2.79 -5.84 -24.33
C LEU A 175 -1.35 -5.60 -24.81
N HIS A 176 -1.12 -5.35 -26.10
CA HIS A 176 0.22 -4.97 -26.58
C HIS A 176 0.53 -3.47 -26.32
N THR A 177 -0.47 -2.67 -25.98
CA THR A 177 -0.32 -1.25 -25.64
C THR A 177 -0.63 -0.95 -24.16
N TYR A 178 -1.53 -1.70 -23.57
CA TYR A 178 -1.77 -1.67 -22.12
C TYR A 178 -0.83 -2.68 -21.46
N LEU A 179 0.23 -2.18 -20.84
CA LEU A 179 1.35 -2.99 -20.33
C LEU A 179 1.31 -3.05 -18.80
N PRO A 180 0.89 -4.18 -18.22
CA PRO A 180 1.06 -4.41 -16.79
C PRO A 180 2.52 -4.79 -16.46
N LEU A 181 2.82 -4.91 -15.17
CA LEU A 181 4.09 -5.41 -14.64
C LEU A 181 4.52 -6.71 -15.34
N ARG A 182 5.81 -6.84 -15.62
CA ARG A 182 6.42 -8.04 -16.20
C ARG A 182 7.37 -8.72 -15.21
N MET A 183 7.69 -9.99 -15.44
CA MET A 183 8.56 -10.76 -14.55
C MET A 183 9.91 -10.10 -14.27
N ASN A 184 10.46 -9.37 -15.23
CA ASN A 184 11.73 -8.66 -15.07
C ASN A 184 11.64 -7.42 -14.15
N ASP A 185 10.43 -6.97 -13.85
CA ASP A 185 10.17 -5.79 -13.02
C ASP A 185 9.74 -6.17 -11.60
N VAL A 186 9.66 -7.48 -11.31
CA VAL A 186 9.30 -8.00 -9.99
C VAL A 186 10.44 -7.73 -9.00
N PRO A 187 10.19 -6.98 -7.92
CA PRO A 187 11.21 -6.70 -6.92
C PRO A 187 11.37 -7.87 -5.94
N GLU A 188 12.38 -7.78 -5.09
CA GLU A 188 12.43 -8.59 -3.89
C GLU A 188 11.25 -8.27 -2.98
N MET A 189 10.65 -9.28 -2.35
CA MET A 189 9.53 -9.11 -1.41
C MET A 189 9.84 -9.77 -0.07
N ASP A 190 9.44 -9.10 1.01
CA ASP A 190 9.55 -9.59 2.39
C ASP A 190 8.19 -9.39 3.06
N ILE A 191 7.50 -10.50 3.31
CA ILE A 191 6.12 -10.52 3.78
C ILE A 191 6.10 -11.18 5.16
N GLU A 192 5.45 -10.53 6.12
CA GLU A 192 5.25 -11.07 7.46
C GLU A 192 3.78 -11.04 7.84
N LEU A 193 3.29 -12.19 8.27
CA LEU A 193 1.98 -12.34 8.88
C LEU A 193 2.17 -12.32 10.40
N VAL A 194 1.54 -11.36 11.06
CA VAL A 194 1.59 -11.25 12.52
C VAL A 194 0.85 -12.42 13.15
N GLU A 195 1.48 -13.11 14.08
CA GLU A 195 0.80 -14.11 14.91
C GLU A 195 -0.23 -13.40 15.80
N SER A 196 -1.48 -13.83 15.72
CA SER A 196 -2.59 -13.18 16.40
C SER A 196 -3.66 -14.19 16.79
N GLU A 197 -4.26 -14.00 17.95
CA GLU A 197 -5.43 -14.76 18.42
C GLU A 197 -6.76 -14.05 18.10
N GLU A 198 -6.68 -12.92 17.42
CA GLU A 198 -7.83 -12.11 17.04
C GLU A 198 -8.66 -12.79 15.93
N PHE A 199 -9.90 -12.35 15.78
CA PHE A 199 -10.82 -12.90 14.79
C PHE A 199 -10.23 -12.82 13.37
N PRO A 200 -10.30 -13.92 12.58
CA PRO A 200 -9.72 -13.96 11.24
C PRO A 200 -10.47 -13.03 10.27
N VAL A 201 -9.72 -12.29 9.47
CA VAL A 201 -10.26 -11.39 8.44
C VAL A 201 -9.66 -11.68 7.07
N GLY A 202 -10.33 -11.19 6.02
CA GLY A 202 -9.90 -11.42 4.64
C GLY A 202 -8.64 -10.66 4.25
N LEU A 203 -7.85 -11.26 3.37
CA LEU A 203 -6.64 -10.68 2.77
C LEU A 203 -6.79 -10.48 1.25
N GLY A 204 -8.04 -10.49 0.76
CA GLY A 204 -8.31 -10.38 -0.69
C GLY A 204 -7.87 -9.06 -1.30
N GLU A 205 -8.05 -7.96 -0.60
CA GLU A 205 -7.85 -6.60 -1.11
C GLU A 205 -6.73 -5.81 -0.41
N PRO A 206 -6.47 -5.98 0.91
CA PRO A 206 -5.73 -4.98 1.66
C PRO A 206 -4.27 -4.79 1.23
N GLY A 207 -3.61 -5.83 0.71
CA GLY A 207 -2.21 -5.74 0.30
C GLY A 207 -1.92 -4.78 -0.86
N VAL A 208 -2.94 -4.43 -1.68
CA VAL A 208 -2.77 -3.48 -2.79
C VAL A 208 -2.63 -2.04 -2.29
N ILE A 209 -3.31 -1.71 -1.18
CA ILE A 209 -3.59 -0.35 -0.76
C ILE A 209 -2.33 0.46 -0.45
N GLY A 210 -1.39 -0.14 0.29
CA GLY A 210 -0.19 0.54 0.80
C GLY A 210 0.95 0.67 -0.20
N VAL A 211 0.89 0.00 -1.36
CA VAL A 211 2.05 -0.10 -2.28
C VAL A 211 2.35 1.23 -2.96
N ALA A 212 1.33 1.84 -3.58
CA ALA A 212 1.53 3.10 -4.29
C ALA A 212 2.01 4.23 -3.37
N PRO A 213 1.41 4.49 -2.19
CA PRO A 213 1.90 5.53 -1.30
C PRO A 213 3.31 5.22 -0.74
N ALA A 214 3.64 3.97 -0.43
CA ALA A 214 5.00 3.62 -0.02
C ALA A 214 6.03 3.94 -1.12
N ILE A 215 5.72 3.64 -2.39
CA ILE A 215 6.58 3.99 -3.54
C ILE A 215 6.69 5.51 -3.68
N GLY A 216 5.57 6.24 -3.63
CA GLY A 216 5.57 7.70 -3.76
C GLY A 216 6.39 8.38 -2.69
N ASN A 217 6.24 7.97 -1.43
CA ASN A 217 7.01 8.48 -0.29
C ASN A 217 8.51 8.14 -0.43
N ALA A 218 8.85 6.95 -0.94
CA ALA A 218 10.23 6.58 -1.23
C ALA A 218 10.85 7.44 -2.35
N VAL A 219 10.09 7.73 -3.40
CA VAL A 219 10.53 8.64 -4.47
C VAL A 219 10.75 10.05 -3.93
N TYR A 220 9.84 10.56 -3.10
CA TYR A 220 9.98 11.87 -2.46
C TYR A 220 11.25 11.98 -1.62
N GLN A 221 11.63 10.91 -0.93
CA GLN A 221 12.88 10.86 -0.16
C GLN A 221 14.13 10.77 -1.07
N ALA A 222 14.05 10.16 -2.26
CA ALA A 222 15.17 9.93 -3.17
C ALA A 222 15.58 11.17 -3.97
N ILE A 223 14.69 12.16 -4.12
CA ILE A 223 14.89 13.33 -4.99
C ILE A 223 15.10 14.60 -4.22
#